data_a01498b63e4f79d23107685cff1d741d
#
_entry.id   a01498b63e4f79d23107685cff1d741d
#
_cell.length_a   1.000
_cell.length_b   1.000
_cell.length_c   1.000
_cell.angle_alpha   90.00
_cell.angle_beta   90.00
_cell.angle_gamma   90.00
#
_symmetry.space_group_name_H-M   'P 1'
#
loop_
_entity.id
_entity.type
_entity.pdbx_description
1 polymer ?
#
loop_
_entity_poly.entity_id
_entity_poly.type
_entity_poly.pdbx_seq_one_letter_code
_entity_poly.pdbx_strand_id
1 'polypeptide(L)'
;IGENLGYEAYIAIIPGKLLAEIYIAYGSKVLEGNVRAFLGTSGSKSVNNGIKRTINNDATKFFTYNNGIATTAKGVEVENINGQNLITKIVDFQIINGGQTTATLADAVLKKTNVELEGIYVPMKLTVIEDRETENEDGVRPHDEMVQAIARYANSQNKVTAADLFSND
;
A
#
# COMPACT_ATOMS: atom_id res chain seq x y z
N ILE A 1 -2.53 4.10 -19.11
CA ILE A 1 -1.49 5.11 -19.31
C ILE A 1 -0.32 4.40 -19.97
N GLY A 2 -0.06 4.74 -21.25
CA GLY A 2 1.17 4.40 -21.97
C GLY A 2 1.29 2.95 -22.44
N GLU A 3 0.89 2.69 -23.68
CA GLU A 3 1.34 1.53 -24.42
C GLU A 3 2.88 1.63 -24.57
N ASN A 4 3.64 0.66 -24.04
CA ASN A 4 5.11 0.53 -24.07
C ASN A 4 5.95 1.04 -22.88
N LEU A 5 5.36 1.33 -21.71
CA LEU A 5 6.18 1.71 -20.55
C LEU A 5 6.72 0.54 -19.74
N GLY A 6 6.36 -0.72 -20.09
CA GLY A 6 6.76 -1.92 -19.33
C GLY A 6 6.01 -2.08 -17.99
N TYR A 7 5.00 -1.27 -17.73
CA TYR A 7 4.13 -1.38 -16.57
C TYR A 7 2.71 -0.86 -16.85
N GLU A 8 1.76 -1.32 -16.07
CA GLU A 8 0.40 -0.77 -15.98
C GLU A 8 0.18 -0.15 -14.60
N ALA A 9 -0.65 0.88 -14.51
CA ALA A 9 -0.96 1.53 -13.24
C ALA A 9 -2.47 1.68 -13.04
N TYR A 10 -2.90 1.35 -11.82
CA TYR A 10 -4.29 1.41 -11.39
C TYR A 10 -4.42 2.28 -10.15
N ILE A 11 -5.50 3.06 -10.08
CA ILE A 11 -5.99 3.67 -8.85
C ILE A 11 -7.22 2.89 -8.43
N ALA A 12 -7.17 2.33 -7.25
CA ALA A 12 -8.23 1.49 -6.71
C ALA A 12 -8.55 1.84 -5.26
N ILE A 13 -9.61 1.27 -4.76
CA ILE A 13 -10.01 1.34 -3.36
C ILE A 13 -10.07 -0.09 -2.84
N ILE A 14 -9.34 -0.37 -1.76
CA ILE A 14 -9.35 -1.67 -1.10
C ILE A 14 -10.10 -1.57 0.23
N PRO A 15 -11.05 -2.51 0.53
CA PRO A 15 -11.64 -2.58 1.85
C PRO A 15 -10.58 -2.83 2.92
N GLY A 16 -10.63 -2.07 4.02
CA GLY A 16 -9.65 -2.17 5.11
C GLY A 16 -9.62 -3.56 5.74
N LYS A 17 -10.78 -4.22 5.83
CA LYS A 17 -10.90 -5.60 6.29
C LYS A 17 -10.12 -6.57 5.39
N LEU A 18 -10.30 -6.49 4.08
CA LEU A 18 -9.57 -7.33 3.12
C LEU A 18 -8.04 -7.10 3.21
N LEU A 19 -7.62 -5.84 3.31
CA LEU A 19 -6.20 -5.49 3.48
C LEU A 19 -5.61 -6.09 4.77
N ALA A 20 -6.36 -6.03 5.87
CA ALA A 20 -5.98 -6.66 7.14
C ALA A 20 -5.88 -8.19 7.02
N GLU A 21 -6.85 -8.83 6.38
CA GLU A 21 -6.88 -10.29 6.17
C GLU A 21 -5.68 -10.76 5.31
N ILE A 22 -5.34 -10.02 4.25
CA ILE A 22 -4.16 -10.29 3.43
C ILE A 22 -2.89 -10.24 4.30
N TYR A 23 -2.75 -9.20 5.13
CA TYR A 23 -1.58 -9.08 6.00
C TYR A 23 -1.54 -10.16 7.09
N ILE A 24 -2.68 -10.55 7.66
CA ILE A 24 -2.76 -11.65 8.64
C ILE A 24 -2.36 -12.98 8.00
N ALA A 25 -2.81 -13.24 6.77
CA ALA A 25 -2.54 -14.49 6.07
C ALA A 25 -1.07 -14.64 5.62
N TYR A 26 -0.48 -13.57 5.12
CA TYR A 26 0.85 -13.61 4.49
C TYR A 26 1.95 -12.94 5.33
N GLY A 27 1.58 -12.19 6.36
CA GLY A 27 2.50 -11.51 7.25
C GLY A 27 3.40 -10.51 6.52
N SER A 28 4.65 -10.43 6.95
CA SER A 28 5.63 -9.51 6.35
C SER A 28 6.04 -9.87 4.91
N LYS A 29 5.58 -11.00 4.36
CA LYS A 29 5.89 -11.40 2.98
C LYS A 29 5.26 -10.47 1.95
N VAL A 30 4.12 -9.83 2.29
CA VAL A 30 3.48 -8.82 1.43
C VAL A 30 4.13 -7.44 1.52
N LEU A 31 5.14 -7.26 2.36
CA LEU A 31 5.87 -6.01 2.49
C LEU A 31 7.15 -6.07 1.67
N GLU A 32 7.40 -5.05 0.88
CA GLU A 32 8.71 -4.86 0.24
C GLU A 32 9.82 -4.79 1.31
N GLY A 33 11.05 -5.20 0.97
CA GLY A 33 12.14 -5.39 1.92
C GLY A 33 12.45 -4.18 2.79
N ASN A 34 12.43 -2.96 2.22
CA ASN A 34 12.68 -1.71 2.95
C ASN A 34 11.53 -1.37 3.92
N VAL A 35 10.28 -1.59 3.52
CA VAL A 35 9.10 -1.40 4.38
C VAL A 35 9.14 -2.39 5.53
N ARG A 36 9.54 -3.62 5.28
CA ARG A 36 9.70 -4.67 6.30
C ARG A 36 10.76 -4.31 7.33
N ALA A 37 11.93 -3.84 6.88
CA ALA A 37 13.02 -3.41 7.75
C ALA A 37 12.58 -2.22 8.63
N PHE A 38 11.90 -1.25 8.05
CA PHE A 38 11.41 -0.07 8.78
C PHE A 38 10.39 -0.45 9.87
N LEU A 39 9.44 -1.34 9.59
CA LEU A 39 8.47 -1.80 10.60
C LEU A 39 9.12 -2.61 11.72
N GLY A 40 10.21 -3.32 11.42
CA GLY A 40 10.95 -4.10 12.41
C GLY A 40 11.80 -3.25 13.37
N THR A 41 12.28 -2.08 12.92
CA THR A 41 13.22 -1.24 13.69
C THR A 41 12.59 -0.03 14.36
N SER A 42 11.52 0.48 13.82
CA SER A 42 10.88 1.72 14.31
C SER A 42 9.42 1.49 14.58
N GLY A 43 9.12 1.04 15.77
CA GLY A 43 7.76 1.25 16.25
C GLY A 43 7.45 2.75 16.25
N SER A 44 7.00 3.32 15.13
CA SER A 44 6.53 4.71 15.12
C SER A 44 5.18 4.76 15.86
N LYS A 45 5.29 4.72 17.18
CA LYS A 45 4.15 4.73 18.11
C LYS A 45 3.19 5.89 17.84
N SER A 46 3.69 7.04 17.37
CA SER A 46 2.88 8.23 17.12
C SER A 46 1.96 8.09 15.90
N VAL A 47 2.46 7.55 14.78
CA VAL A 47 1.65 7.35 13.55
C VAL A 47 0.61 6.26 13.78
N ASN A 48 1.01 5.16 14.40
CA ASN A 48 0.08 4.08 14.75
C ASN A 48 -1.03 4.55 15.69
N ASN A 49 -0.74 5.47 16.62
CA ASN A 49 -1.74 6.05 17.50
C ASN A 49 -2.75 6.93 16.73
N GLY A 50 -2.30 7.70 15.74
CA GLY A 50 -3.17 8.49 14.88
C GLY A 50 -4.12 7.60 14.09
N ILE A 51 -3.61 6.57 13.44
CA ILE A 51 -4.40 5.59 12.67
C ILE A 51 -5.41 4.88 13.59
N LYS A 52 -4.96 4.37 14.74
CA LYS A 52 -5.84 3.73 15.74
C LYS A 52 -6.96 4.64 16.23
N ARG A 53 -6.64 5.91 16.48
CA ARG A 53 -7.64 6.89 16.91
C ARG A 53 -8.70 7.11 15.83
N THR A 54 -8.32 7.20 14.56
CA THR A 54 -9.27 7.34 13.45
C THR A 54 -10.13 6.09 13.31
N ILE A 55 -9.54 4.91 13.36
CA ILE A 55 -10.28 3.64 13.31
C ILE A 55 -11.33 3.56 14.44
N ASN A 56 -10.95 3.93 15.67
CA ASN A 56 -11.81 3.77 16.84
C ASN A 56 -12.91 4.84 16.96
N ASN A 57 -12.62 6.07 16.54
CA ASN A 57 -13.49 7.20 16.82
C ASN A 57 -14.23 7.73 15.60
N ASP A 58 -13.71 7.51 14.40
CA ASP A 58 -14.27 8.12 13.20
C ASP A 58 -13.86 7.35 11.92
N ALA A 59 -14.29 6.10 11.86
CA ALA A 59 -13.98 5.20 10.74
C ALA A 59 -14.36 5.80 9.37
N THR A 60 -15.42 6.63 9.32
CA THR A 60 -15.89 7.28 8.09
C THR A 60 -14.89 8.28 7.52
N LYS A 61 -14.04 8.86 8.34
CA LYS A 61 -12.99 9.79 7.92
C LYS A 61 -11.68 9.11 7.56
N PHE A 62 -11.59 7.80 7.77
CA PHE A 62 -10.35 7.05 7.51
C PHE A 62 -9.85 7.25 6.09
N PHE A 63 -10.74 7.19 5.11
CA PHE A 63 -10.40 7.40 3.71
C PHE A 63 -9.78 8.78 3.44
N THR A 64 -10.26 9.81 4.12
CA THR A 64 -9.79 11.20 3.92
C THR A 64 -8.49 11.47 4.69
N TYR A 65 -8.32 10.85 5.86
CA TYR A 65 -7.18 11.10 6.74
C TYR A 65 -5.98 10.20 6.47
N ASN A 66 -6.17 9.15 5.67
CA ASN A 66 -5.11 8.20 5.35
C ASN A 66 -4.60 8.41 3.93
N ASN A 67 -3.28 8.49 3.77
CA ASN A 67 -2.66 8.68 2.44
C ASN A 67 -2.78 7.45 1.52
N GLY A 68 -3.37 6.36 2.02
CA GLY A 68 -3.48 5.13 1.27
C GLY A 68 -2.20 4.29 1.26
N ILE A 69 -2.17 3.35 0.33
CA ILE A 69 -1.04 2.45 0.13
C ILE A 69 -0.54 2.52 -1.31
N ALA A 70 0.76 2.37 -1.49
CA ALA A 70 1.34 2.12 -2.80
C ALA A 70 1.82 0.66 -2.86
N THR A 71 1.51 0.00 -3.96
CA THR A 71 1.68 -1.44 -4.12
C THR A 71 2.20 -1.79 -5.51
N THR A 72 2.86 -2.94 -5.61
CA THR A 72 3.25 -3.54 -6.89
C THR A 72 2.67 -4.94 -7.01
N ALA A 73 2.59 -5.43 -8.24
CA ALA A 73 2.21 -6.80 -8.57
C ALA A 73 2.87 -7.23 -9.90
N LYS A 74 2.93 -8.54 -10.13
CA LYS A 74 3.35 -9.10 -11.44
C LYS A 74 2.19 -9.25 -12.42
N GLY A 75 0.95 -9.30 -11.93
CA GLY A 75 -0.23 -9.43 -12.76
C GLY A 75 -1.50 -9.05 -12.02
N VAL A 76 -2.53 -8.70 -12.79
CA VAL A 76 -3.85 -8.33 -12.29
C VAL A 76 -4.92 -8.85 -13.26
N GLU A 77 -6.04 -9.32 -12.70
CA GLU A 77 -7.25 -9.59 -13.46
C GLU A 77 -8.32 -8.58 -13.04
N VAL A 78 -8.92 -7.93 -14.04
CA VAL A 78 -9.96 -6.93 -13.84
C VAL A 78 -11.21 -7.36 -14.59
N GLU A 79 -12.34 -7.41 -13.90
CA GLU A 79 -13.63 -7.75 -14.47
C GLU A 79 -14.60 -6.57 -14.36
N ASN A 80 -15.41 -6.38 -15.41
CA ASN A 80 -16.50 -5.42 -15.33
C ASN A 80 -17.76 -6.11 -14.80
N ILE A 81 -18.15 -5.80 -13.59
CA ILE A 81 -19.32 -6.34 -12.94
C ILE A 81 -20.33 -5.21 -12.69
N ASN A 82 -21.47 -5.27 -13.34
CA ASN A 82 -22.52 -4.25 -13.23
C ASN A 82 -22.06 -2.81 -13.55
N GLY A 83 -21.15 -2.65 -14.50
CA GLY A 83 -20.61 -1.35 -14.90
C GLY A 83 -19.46 -0.83 -14.02
N GLN A 84 -19.02 -1.62 -13.03
CA GLN A 84 -17.87 -1.30 -12.20
C GLN A 84 -16.69 -2.22 -12.54
N ASN A 85 -15.51 -1.66 -12.69
CA ASN A 85 -14.29 -2.43 -12.86
C ASN A 85 -13.79 -2.88 -11.49
N LEU A 86 -13.76 -4.18 -11.26
CA LEU A 86 -13.30 -4.81 -10.03
C LEU A 86 -12.02 -5.59 -10.29
N ILE A 87 -11.04 -5.40 -9.44
CA ILE A 87 -9.84 -6.24 -9.40
C ILE A 87 -10.24 -7.55 -8.72
N THR A 88 -10.22 -8.65 -9.46
CA THR A 88 -10.63 -9.98 -8.97
C THR A 88 -9.45 -10.84 -8.57
N LYS A 89 -8.25 -10.54 -9.10
CA LYS A 89 -7.02 -11.26 -8.75
C LYS A 89 -5.81 -10.35 -8.86
N ILE A 90 -4.86 -10.53 -7.96
CA ILE A 90 -3.54 -9.90 -7.98
C ILE A 90 -2.50 -10.99 -7.79
N VAL A 91 -1.47 -10.99 -8.63
CA VAL A 91 -0.36 -11.96 -8.58
C VAL A 91 0.87 -11.26 -8.03
N ASP A 92 1.50 -11.86 -7.02
CA ASP A 92 2.71 -11.35 -6.35
C ASP A 92 2.56 -9.92 -5.82
N PHE A 93 1.51 -9.75 -4.98
CA PHE A 93 1.16 -8.46 -4.37
C PHE A 93 2.18 -8.04 -3.32
N GLN A 94 2.74 -6.83 -3.46
CA GLN A 94 3.67 -6.25 -2.50
C GLN A 94 3.31 -4.81 -2.13
N ILE A 95 3.38 -4.50 -0.86
CA ILE A 95 3.15 -3.16 -0.31
C ILE A 95 4.50 -2.46 -0.19
N ILE A 96 4.68 -1.38 -0.94
CA ILE A 96 5.90 -0.58 -0.99
C ILE A 96 5.81 0.71 -0.17
N ASN A 97 4.60 1.16 0.14
CA ASN A 97 4.32 2.24 1.09
C ASN A 97 2.96 2.00 1.76
N GLY A 98 2.79 2.47 3.01
CA GLY A 98 1.56 2.26 3.78
C GLY A 98 1.56 0.99 4.64
N GLY A 99 2.71 0.37 4.85
CA GLY A 99 2.84 -0.82 5.70
C GLY A 99 2.33 -0.61 7.13
N GLN A 100 2.49 0.59 7.69
CA GLN A 100 1.96 0.93 9.02
C GLN A 100 0.43 0.94 9.05
N THR A 101 -0.21 1.49 8.02
CA THR A 101 -1.67 1.44 7.87
C THR A 101 -2.15 0.00 7.87
N THR A 102 -1.52 -0.84 7.05
CA THR A 102 -1.84 -2.25 6.91
C THR A 102 -1.65 -3.02 8.22
N ALA A 103 -0.51 -2.86 8.88
CA ALA A 103 -0.23 -3.51 10.15
C ALA A 103 -1.17 -3.05 11.27
N THR A 104 -1.57 -1.77 11.28
CA THR A 104 -2.50 -1.25 12.28
C THR A 104 -3.91 -1.78 12.09
N LEU A 105 -4.38 -1.91 10.84
CA LEU A 105 -5.66 -2.54 10.52
C LEU A 105 -5.67 -4.02 10.93
N ALA A 106 -4.59 -4.76 10.64
CA ALA A 106 -4.44 -6.14 11.06
C ALA A 106 -4.43 -6.30 12.58
N ASP A 107 -3.72 -5.41 13.30
CA ASP A 107 -3.68 -5.39 14.78
C ASP A 107 -5.08 -5.15 15.38
N ALA A 108 -5.89 -4.29 14.76
CA ALA A 108 -7.26 -4.04 15.18
C ALA A 108 -8.15 -5.30 15.05
N VAL A 109 -7.98 -6.07 13.98
CA VAL A 109 -8.69 -7.36 13.79
C VAL A 109 -8.24 -8.38 14.82
N LEU A 110 -6.92 -8.57 14.98
CA LEU A 110 -6.35 -9.60 15.86
C LEU A 110 -6.68 -9.38 17.34
N LYS A 111 -6.71 -8.13 17.77
CA LYS A 111 -7.01 -7.79 19.18
C LYS A 111 -8.48 -7.88 19.54
N LYS A 112 -9.35 -8.24 18.59
CA LYS A 112 -10.80 -8.28 18.81
C LYS A 112 -11.31 -7.03 19.53
N THR A 113 -10.64 -5.89 19.32
CA THR A 113 -11.22 -4.60 19.69
C THR A 113 -12.53 -4.54 18.93
N ASN A 114 -13.65 -4.12 19.56
CA ASN A 114 -14.97 -4.03 18.93
C ASN A 114 -15.01 -3.05 17.75
N VAL A 115 -13.94 -3.00 16.97
CA VAL A 115 -13.77 -2.12 15.81
C VAL A 115 -14.28 -2.88 14.61
N GLU A 116 -15.45 -2.49 14.16
CA GLU A 116 -15.96 -2.90 12.87
C GLU A 116 -15.12 -2.21 11.78
N LEU A 117 -14.36 -2.99 11.00
CA LEU A 117 -13.66 -2.48 9.83
C LEU A 117 -14.58 -2.31 8.62
N GLU A 118 -15.87 -2.63 8.79
CA GLU A 118 -16.91 -2.31 7.83
C GLU A 118 -16.97 -0.79 7.62
N GLY A 119 -16.94 -0.37 6.34
CA GLY A 119 -16.92 1.06 5.99
C GLY A 119 -15.52 1.71 6.01
N ILE A 120 -14.48 1.01 6.41
CA ILE A 120 -13.10 1.48 6.24
C ILE A 120 -12.60 1.09 4.85
N TYR A 121 -12.23 2.10 4.09
CA TYR A 121 -11.67 1.96 2.75
C TYR A 121 -10.31 2.66 2.67
N VAL A 122 -9.39 2.04 1.95
CA VAL A 122 -8.00 2.52 1.79
C VAL A 122 -7.74 2.81 0.31
N PRO A 123 -7.34 4.04 -0.05
CA PRO A 123 -6.86 4.33 -1.40
C PRO A 123 -5.64 3.47 -1.71
N MET A 124 -5.60 2.87 -2.89
CA MET A 124 -4.51 2.03 -3.34
C MET A 124 -4.03 2.45 -4.73
N LYS A 125 -2.74 2.75 -4.84
CA LYS A 125 -2.05 2.82 -6.13
C LYS A 125 -1.39 1.48 -6.39
N LEU A 126 -1.83 0.77 -7.41
CA LEU A 126 -1.26 -0.50 -7.85
C LEU A 126 -0.45 -0.28 -9.14
N THR A 127 0.80 -0.68 -9.13
CA THR A 127 1.66 -0.73 -10.33
C THR A 127 1.92 -2.19 -10.67
N VAL A 128 1.47 -2.62 -11.82
CA VAL A 128 1.70 -3.97 -12.35
C VAL A 128 2.92 -3.92 -13.25
N ILE A 129 3.95 -4.69 -12.92
CA ILE A 129 5.22 -4.74 -13.64
C ILE A 129 5.37 -6.17 -14.13
N GLU A 130 5.36 -6.35 -15.46
CA GLU A 130 5.57 -7.68 -16.05
C GLU A 130 6.95 -8.21 -15.68
N ASP A 131 6.98 -9.45 -15.20
CA ASP A 131 8.23 -10.16 -14.95
C ASP A 131 8.80 -10.64 -16.29
N ARG A 132 9.69 -9.84 -16.85
CA ARG A 132 10.46 -10.28 -18.02
C ARG A 132 11.65 -11.08 -17.49
N GLU A 133 11.72 -12.37 -17.86
CA GLU A 133 12.74 -13.32 -17.39
C GLU A 133 14.18 -12.95 -17.82
N THR A 134 14.36 -11.90 -18.61
CA THR A 134 15.69 -11.47 -19.07
C THR A 134 16.37 -10.59 -18.03
N GLU A 135 17.47 -11.08 -17.47
CA GLU A 135 18.40 -10.27 -16.67
C GLU A 135 19.12 -9.26 -17.59
N ASN A 136 19.41 -8.07 -17.07
CA ASN A 136 20.28 -7.12 -17.74
C ASN A 136 21.75 -7.55 -17.64
N GLU A 137 22.68 -6.79 -18.28
CA GLU A 137 24.12 -7.10 -18.27
C GLU A 137 24.73 -7.18 -16.86
N ASP A 138 24.11 -6.56 -15.87
CA ASP A 138 24.52 -6.57 -14.46
C ASP A 138 23.89 -7.71 -13.64
N GLY A 139 23.12 -8.61 -14.27
CA GLY A 139 22.45 -9.74 -13.60
C GLY A 139 21.25 -9.34 -12.75
N VAL A 140 20.72 -8.13 -12.93
CA VAL A 140 19.53 -7.63 -12.21
C VAL A 140 18.33 -7.68 -13.15
N ARG A 141 17.22 -8.16 -12.64
CA ARG A 141 15.98 -8.18 -13.42
C ARG A 141 15.36 -6.78 -13.46
N PRO A 142 14.92 -6.30 -14.65
CA PRO A 142 14.29 -4.98 -14.79
C PRO A 142 13.08 -4.78 -13.87
N HIS A 143 12.35 -5.85 -13.57
CA HIS A 143 11.28 -5.86 -12.58
C HIS A 143 11.77 -5.42 -11.20
N ASP A 144 12.86 -6.02 -10.70
CA ASP A 144 13.37 -5.75 -9.35
C ASP A 144 13.92 -4.33 -9.23
N GLU A 145 14.60 -3.83 -10.27
CA GLU A 145 15.05 -2.43 -10.33
C GLU A 145 13.88 -1.46 -10.27
N MET A 146 12.81 -1.73 -11.02
CA MET A 146 11.64 -0.87 -11.04
C MET A 146 10.89 -0.88 -9.72
N VAL A 147 10.72 -2.05 -9.08
CA VAL A 147 10.12 -2.16 -7.73
C VAL A 147 10.91 -1.34 -6.73
N GLN A 148 12.25 -1.45 -6.72
CA GLN A 148 13.11 -0.69 -5.83
C GLN A 148 13.03 0.82 -6.09
N ALA A 149 13.02 1.24 -7.35
CA ALA A 149 12.88 2.65 -7.71
C ALA A 149 11.55 3.22 -7.23
N ILE A 150 10.42 2.53 -7.49
CA ILE A 150 9.09 2.94 -7.05
C ILE A 150 9.04 3.03 -5.52
N ALA A 151 9.60 2.03 -4.81
CA ALA A 151 9.66 2.03 -3.35
C ALA A 151 10.45 3.22 -2.80
N ARG A 152 11.61 3.53 -3.39
CA ARG A 152 12.44 4.68 -3.00
C ARG A 152 11.70 5.99 -3.19
N TYR A 153 11.08 6.20 -4.35
CA TYR A 153 10.35 7.44 -4.64
C TYR A 153 9.07 7.55 -3.79
N ALA A 154 8.30 6.48 -3.63
CA ALA A 154 7.10 6.50 -2.80
C ALA A 154 7.40 6.84 -1.32
N ASN A 155 8.55 6.43 -0.81
CA ASN A 155 8.95 6.68 0.57
C ASN A 155 9.70 8.02 0.77
N SER A 156 10.20 8.65 -0.30
CA SER A 156 10.92 9.93 -0.23
C SER A 156 10.01 11.16 -0.28
N GLN A 157 8.79 11.03 -0.80
CA GLN A 157 7.87 12.15 -1.05
C GLN A 157 7.13 12.70 0.20
N ASN A 158 7.34 12.15 1.39
CA ASN A 158 6.49 12.42 2.55
C ASN A 158 7.07 13.37 3.60
N LYS A 159 7.98 14.27 3.23
CA LYS A 159 8.52 15.25 4.18
C LYS A 159 8.17 16.69 3.76
N VAL A 160 6.89 17.01 3.72
CA VAL A 160 6.47 18.42 3.86
C VAL A 160 6.51 18.74 5.35
N THR A 161 7.42 19.59 5.78
CA THR A 161 7.46 20.07 7.15
C THR A 161 6.47 21.23 7.33
N ALA A 162 5.99 21.47 8.55
CA ALA A 162 5.13 22.61 8.82
C ALA A 162 5.77 23.94 8.37
N ALA A 163 7.10 24.05 8.37
CA ALA A 163 7.84 25.20 7.87
C ALA A 163 7.64 25.41 6.34
N ASP A 164 7.47 24.33 5.58
CA ASP A 164 7.26 24.42 4.12
C ASP A 164 5.89 24.96 3.75
N LEU A 165 4.91 24.83 4.66
CA LEU A 165 3.53 25.31 4.45
C LEU A 165 3.36 26.81 4.77
N PHE A 166 4.26 27.38 5.56
CA PHE A 166 4.18 28.79 6.01
C PHE A 166 5.25 29.69 5.39
N SER A 167 6.01 29.22 4.41
CA SER A 167 7.08 29.97 3.76
C SER A 167 6.63 30.92 2.65
N ASN A 168 5.33 31.08 2.40
CA ASN A 168 4.75 31.89 1.33
C ASN A 168 3.90 33.08 1.84
N ASP A 169 4.14 33.58 3.06
CA ASP A 169 3.59 34.87 3.53
C ASP A 169 4.67 35.96 3.56
#